data_91d4ed26f94e224cef1368a1768cafdd
#
_entry.id   91d4ed26f94e224cef1368a1768cafdd
#
_cell.length_a   1.000
_cell.length_b   1.000
_cell.length_c   1.000
_cell.angle_alpha   90.00
_cell.angle_beta   90.00
_cell.angle_gamma   90.00
#
_symmetry.space_group_name_H-M   'P 1'
#
loop_
_entity.id
_entity.type
_entity.pdbx_description
1 polymer ?
#
loop_
_entity_poly.entity_id
_entity_poly.type
_entity_poly.pdbx_seq_one_letter_code
_entity_poly.pdbx_strand_id
1 'polypeptide(L)'
;LLKTSGTEILWLDDEDDGLADSIFTYDPSFMFPSGAVLLRPGKVKRLDEVDVHRRFYDRFEIPIIGVIEAPGTIEGGDCFWLNETTLAVGKGFRTNDAGISQLRNLVSDEGIEIMQFDLPYYKGPDACQHLMSVVSPLDRDLAIVYEPLLPSGLASTLIDFGFDLLKAPKNEFEESHGLSLNVLATAPREAIAINGFPETHQLIKSGSPIPYS
;
A
#
# COMPACT_ATOMS: atom_id res chain seq x y z
N LEU A 1 -15.63 3.51 12.66
CA LEU A 1 -14.51 4.46 12.49
C LEU A 1 -14.58 5.14 11.12
N LEU A 2 -14.52 4.42 9.97
CA LEU A 2 -14.56 5.04 8.63
C LEU A 2 -15.78 5.96 8.44
N LYS A 3 -17.00 5.55 8.86
CA LYS A 3 -18.19 6.40 8.78
C LYS A 3 -18.08 7.67 9.64
N THR A 4 -17.38 7.61 10.77
CA THR A 4 -17.18 8.79 11.64
C THR A 4 -16.13 9.77 11.11
N SER A 5 -15.26 9.34 10.18
CA SER A 5 -14.34 10.22 9.46
C SER A 5 -14.99 10.91 8.25
N GLY A 6 -16.29 10.76 8.03
CA GLY A 6 -16.99 11.35 6.90
C GLY A 6 -16.82 10.59 5.57
N THR A 7 -16.22 9.40 5.61
CA THR A 7 -15.98 8.57 4.43
C THR A 7 -17.27 7.83 4.03
N GLU A 8 -17.66 7.90 2.76
CA GLU A 8 -18.65 6.99 2.20
C GLU A 8 -18.06 5.59 2.05
N ILE A 9 -18.79 4.57 2.47
CA ILE A 9 -18.34 3.18 2.40
C ILE A 9 -19.14 2.46 1.34
N LEU A 10 -18.46 2.01 0.32
CA LEU A 10 -18.99 1.07 -0.66
C LEU A 10 -18.57 -0.34 -0.24
N TRP A 11 -19.53 -1.23 -0.13
CA TRP A 11 -19.27 -2.61 0.29
C TRP A 11 -18.97 -3.48 -0.91
N LEU A 12 -17.88 -4.21 -0.81
CA LEU A 12 -17.57 -5.33 -1.68
C LEU A 12 -18.50 -6.48 -1.25
N ASP A 13 -19.67 -6.60 -1.90
CA ASP A 13 -20.58 -7.72 -1.66
C ASP A 13 -20.01 -8.93 -2.38
N ASP A 14 -19.50 -9.85 -1.61
CA ASP A 14 -19.07 -11.13 -2.09
C ASP A 14 -20.00 -12.22 -1.53
N GLU A 15 -20.56 -13.04 -2.41
CA GLU A 15 -21.06 -14.34 -1.99
C GLU A 15 -19.81 -15.12 -1.59
N ASP A 16 -19.82 -15.76 -0.42
CA ASP A 16 -18.68 -16.44 0.19
C ASP A 16 -18.05 -17.46 -0.80
N ASP A 17 -17.19 -16.98 -1.65
CA ASP A 17 -16.46 -17.78 -2.65
C ASP A 17 -15.27 -18.54 -2.04
N GLY A 18 -15.14 -18.53 -0.70
CA GLY A 18 -14.02 -19.15 0.02
C GLY A 18 -12.70 -18.41 -0.12
N LEU A 19 -12.73 -17.14 -0.50
CA LEU A 19 -11.55 -16.28 -0.68
C LEU A 19 -11.14 -15.67 0.66
N ALA A 20 -10.39 -16.42 1.47
CA ALA A 20 -10.05 -16.05 2.85
C ALA A 20 -9.28 -14.72 2.97
N ASP A 21 -8.51 -14.35 1.94
CA ASP A 21 -7.70 -13.12 1.92
C ASP A 21 -8.44 -11.92 1.28
N SER A 22 -9.70 -12.07 0.83
CA SER A 22 -10.49 -11.02 0.18
C SER A 22 -10.78 -9.80 1.08
N ILE A 23 -10.63 -9.94 2.40
CA ILE A 23 -10.69 -8.82 3.34
C ILE A 23 -9.58 -7.78 3.12
N PHE A 24 -8.47 -8.17 2.48
CA PHE A 24 -7.38 -7.28 2.10
C PHE A 24 -7.66 -6.64 0.75
N THR A 25 -8.67 -5.79 0.70
CA THR A 25 -9.21 -5.18 -0.51
C THR A 25 -8.25 -4.25 -1.25
N TYR A 26 -7.11 -3.94 -0.67
CA TYR A 26 -6.12 -3.04 -1.27
C TYR A 26 -5.26 -3.73 -2.33
N ASP A 27 -5.07 -5.07 -2.25
CA ASP A 27 -4.10 -5.79 -3.09
C ASP A 27 -4.57 -6.12 -4.51
N PRO A 28 -5.88 -6.46 -4.76
CA PRO A 28 -6.31 -6.89 -6.10
C PRO A 28 -6.51 -5.77 -7.12
N SER A 29 -6.54 -4.51 -6.69
CA SER A 29 -6.73 -3.37 -7.58
C SER A 29 -6.14 -2.08 -7.02
N PHE A 30 -5.87 -1.12 -7.90
CA PHE A 30 -5.37 0.20 -7.50
C PHE A 30 -6.07 1.30 -8.28
N MET A 31 -6.43 2.39 -7.59
CA MET A 31 -7.16 3.51 -8.18
C MET A 31 -6.20 4.57 -8.75
N PHE A 32 -6.52 5.01 -9.96
CA PHE A 32 -5.89 6.12 -10.67
C PHE A 32 -6.95 7.20 -10.98
N PRO A 33 -6.55 8.41 -11.36
CA PRO A 33 -7.52 9.48 -11.66
C PRO A 33 -8.57 9.11 -12.71
N SER A 34 -8.23 8.32 -13.72
CA SER A 34 -9.13 7.90 -14.79
C SER A 34 -9.91 6.60 -14.50
N GLY A 35 -9.57 5.87 -13.44
CA GLY A 35 -10.25 4.63 -13.07
C GLY A 35 -9.36 3.61 -12.35
N ALA A 36 -9.84 2.40 -12.26
CA ALA A 36 -9.14 1.30 -11.59
C ALA A 36 -8.23 0.53 -12.55
N VAL A 37 -7.05 0.13 -12.09
CA VAL A 37 -6.26 -0.94 -12.68
C VAL A 37 -6.50 -2.20 -11.85
N LEU A 38 -6.94 -3.28 -12.50
CA LEU A 38 -6.98 -4.59 -11.87
C LEU A 38 -5.56 -5.15 -11.82
N LEU A 39 -5.10 -5.40 -10.62
CA LEU A 39 -3.78 -5.92 -10.36
C LEU A 39 -3.77 -7.45 -10.48
N ARG A 40 -2.58 -8.03 -10.41
CA ARG A 40 -2.42 -9.48 -10.43
C ARG A 40 -1.58 -9.90 -9.22
N PRO A 41 -2.22 -10.40 -8.16
CA PRO A 41 -1.52 -10.86 -6.96
C PRO A 41 -0.44 -11.89 -7.25
N GLY A 42 0.67 -11.81 -6.53
CA GLY A 42 1.78 -12.78 -6.63
C GLY A 42 1.44 -14.15 -6.07
N LYS A 43 0.46 -14.23 -5.15
CA LYS A 43 -0.06 -15.51 -4.63
C LYS A 43 -1.15 -16.05 -5.55
N VAL A 44 -0.94 -17.25 -6.10
CA VAL A 44 -1.91 -17.93 -6.99
C VAL A 44 -3.30 -18.07 -6.35
N LYS A 45 -3.38 -18.35 -5.04
CA LYS A 45 -4.63 -18.48 -4.30
C LYS A 45 -5.47 -17.19 -4.21
N ARG A 46 -4.88 -16.04 -4.56
CA ARG A 46 -5.55 -14.74 -4.53
C ARG A 46 -5.98 -14.22 -5.91
N LEU A 47 -5.69 -14.98 -6.97
CA LEU A 47 -5.99 -14.53 -8.33
C LEU A 47 -7.49 -14.33 -8.57
N ASP A 48 -8.33 -15.15 -7.96
CA ASP A 48 -9.79 -15.08 -8.12
C ASP A 48 -10.40 -13.84 -7.41
N GLU A 49 -9.68 -13.22 -6.46
CA GLU A 49 -10.10 -11.98 -5.81
C GLU A 49 -10.22 -10.82 -6.81
N VAL A 50 -9.47 -10.84 -7.90
CA VAL A 50 -9.50 -9.82 -8.96
C VAL A 50 -10.86 -9.74 -9.64
N ASP A 51 -11.53 -10.88 -9.83
CA ASP A 51 -12.86 -10.92 -10.43
C ASP A 51 -13.94 -10.35 -9.50
N VAL A 52 -13.76 -10.46 -8.18
CA VAL A 52 -14.62 -9.78 -7.19
C VAL A 52 -14.53 -8.27 -7.37
N HIS A 53 -13.31 -7.74 -7.48
CA HIS A 53 -13.08 -6.31 -7.72
C HIS A 53 -13.63 -5.85 -9.07
N ARG A 54 -13.53 -6.68 -10.12
CA ARG A 54 -14.13 -6.39 -11.43
C ARG A 54 -15.64 -6.21 -11.31
N ARG A 55 -16.35 -7.19 -10.70
CA ARG A 55 -17.79 -7.12 -10.49
C ARG A 55 -18.20 -5.89 -9.66
N PHE A 56 -17.39 -5.54 -8.66
CA PHE A 56 -17.60 -4.35 -7.85
C PHE A 56 -17.52 -3.07 -8.69
N TYR A 57 -16.47 -2.91 -9.50
CA TYR A 57 -16.29 -1.73 -10.35
C TYR A 57 -17.38 -1.63 -11.42
N ASP A 58 -17.75 -2.74 -12.04
CA ASP A 58 -18.85 -2.81 -13.00
C ASP A 58 -20.18 -2.36 -12.35
N ARG A 59 -20.46 -2.84 -11.14
CA ARG A 59 -21.68 -2.49 -10.38
C ARG A 59 -21.78 -0.99 -10.06
N PHE A 60 -20.67 -0.36 -9.73
CA PHE A 60 -20.60 1.06 -9.37
C PHE A 60 -20.22 1.97 -10.55
N GLU A 61 -20.20 1.43 -11.75
CA GLU A 61 -19.86 2.15 -12.98
C GLU A 61 -18.49 2.86 -12.89
N ILE A 62 -17.54 2.26 -12.15
CA ILE A 62 -16.16 2.75 -12.03
C ILE A 62 -15.35 2.21 -13.21
N PRO A 63 -14.74 3.06 -14.04
CA PRO A 63 -13.97 2.62 -15.19
C PRO A 63 -12.82 1.70 -14.79
N ILE A 64 -12.63 0.59 -15.51
CA ILE A 64 -11.43 -0.24 -15.45
C ILE A 64 -10.54 0.16 -16.62
N ILE A 65 -9.43 0.82 -16.34
CA ILE A 65 -8.51 1.37 -17.34
C ILE A 65 -7.44 0.38 -17.79
N GLY A 66 -7.30 -0.73 -17.09
CA GLY A 66 -6.35 -1.77 -17.45
C GLY A 66 -6.34 -2.96 -16.52
N VAL A 67 -5.64 -3.99 -16.95
CA VAL A 67 -5.48 -5.26 -16.22
C VAL A 67 -4.02 -5.69 -16.32
N ILE A 68 -3.42 -6.10 -15.21
CA ILE A 68 -2.10 -6.71 -15.20
C ILE A 68 -2.22 -8.19 -15.53
N GLU A 69 -1.50 -8.62 -16.55
CA GLU A 69 -1.52 -9.99 -17.06
C GLU A 69 -0.22 -10.74 -16.79
N ALA A 70 -0.29 -12.08 -16.82
CA ALA A 70 0.89 -12.91 -16.71
C ALA A 70 1.93 -12.58 -17.82
N PRO A 71 3.24 -12.58 -17.53
CA PRO A 71 3.88 -13.01 -16.28
C PRO A 71 3.97 -11.90 -15.20
N GLY A 72 3.38 -10.72 -15.43
CA GLY A 72 3.36 -9.62 -14.48
C GLY A 72 2.64 -10.01 -13.19
N THR A 73 3.19 -9.58 -12.07
CA THR A 73 2.53 -9.59 -10.76
C THR A 73 2.73 -8.26 -10.08
N ILE A 74 1.68 -7.78 -9.40
CA ILE A 74 1.71 -6.55 -8.61
C ILE A 74 0.56 -6.60 -7.61
N GLU A 75 0.81 -6.24 -6.36
CA GLU A 75 -0.17 -6.13 -5.28
C GLU A 75 -0.24 -4.67 -4.81
N GLY A 76 -1.44 -4.18 -4.47
CA GLY A 76 -1.64 -2.80 -4.04
C GLY A 76 -0.86 -2.42 -2.79
N GLY A 77 -0.62 -3.38 -1.89
CA GLY A 77 0.23 -3.18 -0.72
C GLY A 77 1.68 -2.80 -1.03
N ASP A 78 2.13 -3.00 -2.29
CA ASP A 78 3.42 -2.52 -2.77
C ASP A 78 3.35 -1.12 -3.40
N CYS A 79 2.18 -0.46 -3.41
CA CYS A 79 1.96 0.81 -4.09
C CYS A 79 1.48 1.87 -3.12
N PHE A 80 2.11 3.07 -3.12
CA PHE A 80 1.55 4.26 -2.47
C PHE A 80 1.98 5.54 -3.17
N TRP A 81 1.13 6.58 -3.07
CA TRP A 81 1.40 7.87 -3.67
C TRP A 81 2.41 8.68 -2.86
N LEU A 82 3.50 9.12 -3.51
CA LEU A 82 4.45 10.10 -2.95
C LEU A 82 3.90 11.53 -3.06
N ASN A 83 3.19 11.80 -4.14
CA ASN A 83 2.44 13.03 -4.41
C ASN A 83 1.33 12.74 -5.44
N GLU A 84 0.70 13.78 -5.98
CA GLU A 84 -0.42 13.66 -6.94
C GLU A 84 -0.02 13.04 -8.29
N THR A 85 1.28 12.99 -8.62
CA THR A 85 1.80 12.52 -9.92
C THR A 85 2.89 11.47 -9.83
N THR A 86 3.30 11.08 -8.62
CA THR A 86 4.39 10.12 -8.42
C THR A 86 3.96 8.97 -7.52
N LEU A 87 4.00 7.76 -8.06
CA LEU A 87 3.67 6.52 -7.36
C LEU A 87 4.94 5.75 -7.00
N ALA A 88 5.14 5.44 -5.72
CA ALA A 88 6.16 4.50 -5.28
C ALA A 88 5.64 3.07 -5.42
N VAL A 89 6.47 2.18 -5.98
CA VAL A 89 6.15 0.76 -6.13
C VAL A 89 7.31 -0.09 -5.63
N GLY A 90 7.02 -0.94 -4.64
CA GLY A 90 7.95 -1.93 -4.10
C GLY A 90 8.05 -3.15 -5.01
N LYS A 91 9.29 -3.56 -5.33
CA LYS A 91 9.55 -4.82 -6.02
C LYS A 91 10.03 -5.85 -5.02
N GLY A 92 9.37 -7.00 -5.00
CA GLY A 92 9.67 -8.07 -4.07
C GLY A 92 9.12 -9.42 -4.54
N PHE A 93 8.72 -10.26 -3.60
CA PHE A 93 8.12 -11.56 -3.93
C PHE A 93 6.69 -11.45 -4.48
N ARG A 94 6.00 -10.34 -4.24
CA ARG A 94 4.60 -10.12 -4.66
C ARG A 94 4.49 -9.33 -5.95
N THR A 95 5.44 -8.43 -6.18
CA THR A 95 5.47 -7.52 -7.31
C THR A 95 6.76 -7.71 -8.09
N ASN A 96 6.67 -7.88 -9.40
CA ASN A 96 7.81 -8.11 -10.28
C ASN A 96 7.97 -7.02 -11.36
N ASP A 97 9.13 -7.01 -12.05
CA ASP A 97 9.43 -6.05 -13.11
C ASP A 97 8.40 -6.04 -14.23
N ALA A 98 7.85 -7.21 -14.58
CA ALA A 98 6.87 -7.32 -15.65
C ALA A 98 5.55 -6.64 -15.27
N GLY A 99 5.09 -6.79 -14.01
CA GLY A 99 3.91 -6.09 -13.49
C GLY A 99 4.11 -4.58 -13.46
N ILE A 100 5.25 -4.13 -12.92
CA ILE A 100 5.59 -2.70 -12.88
C ILE A 100 5.67 -2.08 -14.28
N SER A 101 6.26 -2.80 -15.24
CA SER A 101 6.34 -2.34 -16.64
C SER A 101 4.97 -2.21 -17.29
N GLN A 102 4.07 -3.18 -17.05
CA GLN A 102 2.69 -3.10 -17.53
C GLN A 102 1.95 -1.91 -16.89
N LEU A 103 2.11 -1.71 -15.58
CA LEU A 103 1.48 -0.57 -14.89
C LEU A 103 1.95 0.76 -15.47
N ARG A 104 3.27 0.95 -15.70
CA ARG A 104 3.80 2.15 -16.36
C ARG A 104 3.14 2.43 -17.69
N ASN A 105 2.99 1.38 -18.52
CA ASN A 105 2.37 1.53 -19.83
C ASN A 105 0.89 1.91 -19.72
N LEU A 106 0.15 1.33 -18.77
CA LEU A 106 -1.28 1.59 -18.59
C LEU A 106 -1.56 3.03 -18.14
N VAL A 107 -0.66 3.64 -17.36
CA VAL A 107 -0.86 5.00 -16.83
C VAL A 107 0.02 6.05 -17.52
N SER A 108 0.67 5.71 -18.63
CA SER A 108 1.60 6.60 -19.32
C SER A 108 0.98 7.93 -19.76
N ASP A 109 -0.28 7.89 -20.18
CA ASP A 109 -1.00 9.05 -20.69
C ASP A 109 -1.56 9.95 -19.57
N GLU A 110 -1.51 9.50 -18.32
CA GLU A 110 -1.96 10.26 -17.14
C GLU A 110 -0.88 11.17 -16.55
N GLY A 111 0.34 11.14 -17.10
CA GLY A 111 1.47 11.92 -16.59
C GLY A 111 1.98 11.43 -15.23
N ILE A 112 1.71 10.17 -14.90
CA ILE A 112 2.11 9.56 -13.63
C ILE A 112 3.50 8.93 -13.78
N GLU A 113 4.42 9.33 -12.91
CA GLU A 113 5.73 8.72 -12.75
C GLU A 113 5.64 7.54 -11.77
N ILE A 114 6.20 6.39 -12.16
CA ILE A 114 6.34 5.22 -11.28
C ILE A 114 7.79 5.04 -10.88
N MET A 115 8.07 5.25 -9.59
CA MET A 115 9.37 5.02 -8.97
C MET A 115 9.41 3.64 -8.32
N GLN A 116 10.35 2.81 -8.75
CA GLN A 116 10.50 1.43 -8.29
C GLN A 116 11.56 1.34 -7.20
N PHE A 117 11.28 0.57 -6.15
CA PHE A 117 12.19 0.31 -5.03
C PHE A 117 12.28 -1.18 -4.75
N ASP A 118 13.49 -1.74 -4.78
CA ASP A 118 13.70 -3.15 -4.44
C ASP A 118 13.55 -3.35 -2.93
N LEU A 119 12.64 -4.24 -2.52
CA LEU A 119 12.45 -4.60 -1.12
C LEU A 119 13.58 -5.51 -0.63
N PRO A 120 14.03 -5.36 0.62
CA PRO A 120 15.03 -6.26 1.19
C PRO A 120 14.47 -7.67 1.37
N TYR A 121 15.33 -8.67 1.35
CA TYR A 121 14.93 -10.03 1.73
C TYR A 121 14.55 -10.08 3.21
N TYR A 122 13.33 -10.52 3.51
CA TYR A 122 12.85 -10.68 4.87
C TYR A 122 12.00 -11.96 4.99
N LYS A 123 12.47 -12.92 5.79
CA LYS A 123 11.79 -14.18 6.11
C LYS A 123 11.31 -15.04 4.91
N GLY A 124 11.71 -14.69 3.69
CA GLY A 124 11.40 -15.47 2.48
C GLY A 124 10.05 -15.18 1.82
N PRO A 125 9.70 -15.93 0.75
CA PRO A 125 8.52 -15.66 -0.10
C PRO A 125 7.18 -15.88 0.61
N ASP A 126 7.15 -16.66 1.69
CA ASP A 126 5.93 -16.91 2.48
C ASP A 126 5.62 -15.75 3.45
N ALA A 127 6.60 -14.89 3.72
CA ALA A 127 6.36 -13.70 4.53
C ALA A 127 5.44 -12.73 3.79
N CYS A 128 4.50 -12.15 4.51
CA CYS A 128 3.72 -11.03 4.00
C CYS A 128 4.58 -9.76 4.17
N GLN A 129 5.34 -9.42 3.12
CA GLN A 129 6.11 -8.18 3.07
C GLN A 129 5.73 -7.43 1.80
N HIS A 130 5.07 -6.31 1.99
CA HIS A 130 4.82 -5.28 0.99
C HIS A 130 5.62 -4.03 1.31
N LEU A 131 5.69 -3.09 0.38
CA LEU A 131 6.26 -1.77 0.64
C LEU A 131 5.53 -1.09 1.80
N MET A 132 4.21 -1.15 1.84
CA MET A 132 3.39 -0.58 2.91
C MET A 132 3.46 -1.36 4.24
N SER A 133 4.15 -2.50 4.29
CA SER A 133 4.51 -3.14 5.56
C SER A 133 5.63 -2.41 6.31
N VAL A 134 6.42 -1.59 5.62
CA VAL A 134 7.59 -0.89 6.18
C VAL A 134 7.48 0.63 6.11
N VAL A 135 6.45 1.15 5.44
CA VAL A 135 6.13 2.57 5.38
C VAL A 135 4.60 2.75 5.32
N SER A 136 4.07 3.68 6.11
CA SER A 136 2.67 4.11 6.00
C SER A 136 2.62 5.64 5.97
N PRO A 137 2.13 6.26 4.89
CA PRO A 137 1.92 7.69 4.84
C PRO A 137 0.82 8.10 5.82
N LEU A 138 1.05 9.19 6.54
CA LEU A 138 0.13 9.79 7.52
C LEU A 138 -0.39 11.16 7.08
N ASP A 139 0.37 11.81 6.20
CA ASP A 139 0.06 13.10 5.58
C ASP A 139 0.86 13.23 4.28
N ARG A 140 0.70 14.35 3.58
CA ARG A 140 1.47 14.68 2.36
C ARG A 140 2.97 14.85 2.61
N ASP A 141 3.35 15.12 3.85
CA ASP A 141 4.71 15.39 4.31
C ASP A 141 5.13 14.56 5.54
N LEU A 142 4.37 13.53 5.89
CA LEU A 142 4.62 12.73 7.07
C LEU A 142 4.39 11.24 6.80
N ALA A 143 5.33 10.40 7.17
CA ALA A 143 5.19 8.95 7.11
C ALA A 143 5.77 8.28 8.36
N ILE A 144 5.18 7.15 8.77
CA ILE A 144 5.81 6.26 9.75
C ILE A 144 6.55 5.15 9.00
N VAL A 145 7.79 4.84 9.41
CA VAL A 145 8.67 3.90 8.72
C VAL A 145 9.34 2.94 9.70
N TYR A 146 9.59 1.71 9.23
CA TYR A 146 10.45 0.76 9.93
C TYR A 146 11.83 0.74 9.27
N GLU A 147 12.76 1.53 9.80
CA GLU A 147 14.08 1.77 9.21
C GLU A 147 14.88 0.51 8.85
N PRO A 148 14.91 -0.57 9.68
CA PRO A 148 15.73 -1.74 9.36
C PRO A 148 15.36 -2.46 8.07
N LEU A 149 14.14 -2.26 7.56
CA LEU A 149 13.65 -2.88 6.32
C LEU A 149 13.30 -1.85 5.24
N LEU A 150 13.46 -0.55 5.53
CA LEU A 150 13.18 0.50 4.56
C LEU A 150 14.25 0.50 3.47
N PRO A 151 13.89 0.38 2.16
CA PRO A 151 14.86 0.52 1.09
C PRO A 151 15.55 1.88 1.16
N SER A 152 16.90 1.90 1.11
CA SER A 152 17.67 3.14 1.24
C SER A 152 17.32 4.17 0.15
N GLY A 153 17.05 3.71 -1.07
CA GLY A 153 16.57 4.57 -2.16
C GLY A 153 15.24 5.23 -1.84
N LEU A 154 14.30 4.48 -1.23
CA LEU A 154 13.02 5.05 -0.81
C LEU A 154 13.19 6.05 0.33
N ALA A 155 14.05 5.75 1.31
CA ALA A 155 14.34 6.68 2.40
C ALA A 155 14.83 8.03 1.88
N SER A 156 15.80 8.02 0.95
CA SER A 156 16.30 9.24 0.31
C SER A 156 15.19 9.97 -0.48
N THR A 157 14.42 9.22 -1.27
CA THR A 157 13.31 9.80 -2.04
C THR A 157 12.26 10.45 -1.13
N LEU A 158 11.86 9.81 -0.03
CA LEU A 158 10.90 10.40 0.91
C LEU A 158 11.43 11.73 1.47
N ILE A 159 12.71 11.81 1.84
CA ILE A 159 13.34 13.04 2.32
C ILE A 159 13.35 14.11 1.21
N ASP A 160 13.71 13.74 -0.01
CA ASP A 160 13.75 14.66 -1.17
C ASP A 160 12.35 15.19 -1.51
N PHE A 161 11.31 14.42 -1.26
CA PHE A 161 9.90 14.83 -1.41
C PHE A 161 9.39 15.61 -0.18
N GLY A 162 10.22 15.84 0.83
CA GLY A 162 9.90 16.65 1.99
C GLY A 162 9.16 15.93 3.11
N PHE A 163 9.20 14.59 3.13
CA PHE A 163 8.58 13.81 4.22
C PHE A 163 9.40 13.88 5.49
N ASP A 164 8.73 14.16 6.59
CA ASP A 164 9.20 13.84 7.94
C ASP A 164 8.95 12.35 8.23
N LEU A 165 9.97 11.66 8.72
CA LEU A 165 9.91 10.22 8.97
C LEU A 165 9.80 9.92 10.47
N LEU A 166 8.68 9.35 10.88
CA LEU A 166 8.49 8.80 12.22
C LEU A 166 9.07 7.38 12.27
N LYS A 167 10.01 7.12 13.18
CA LYS A 167 10.64 5.81 13.32
C LYS A 167 9.80 4.89 14.19
N ALA A 168 9.25 3.84 13.58
CA ALA A 168 8.42 2.88 14.29
C ALA A 168 9.20 2.18 15.41
N PRO A 169 8.59 1.97 16.59
CA PRO A 169 9.16 1.21 17.67
C PRO A 169 9.48 -0.23 17.25
N LYS A 170 10.74 -0.63 17.41
CA LYS A 170 11.22 -1.93 16.94
C LYS A 170 10.48 -3.10 17.58
N ASN A 171 10.29 -3.06 18.89
CA ASN A 171 9.58 -4.09 19.66
C ASN A 171 8.16 -4.28 19.16
N GLU A 172 7.37 -3.22 19.01
CA GLU A 172 5.98 -3.31 18.53
C GLU A 172 5.92 -3.80 17.08
N PHE A 173 6.86 -3.38 16.22
CA PHE A 173 6.93 -3.87 14.85
C PHE A 173 7.22 -5.38 14.79
N GLU A 174 8.24 -5.85 15.52
CA GLU A 174 8.67 -7.25 15.49
C GLU A 174 7.63 -8.19 16.12
N GLU A 175 7.07 -7.81 17.27
CA GLU A 175 6.02 -8.58 17.97
C GLU A 175 4.72 -8.66 17.16
N SER A 176 4.36 -7.58 16.48
CA SER A 176 3.16 -7.55 15.63
C SER A 176 3.35 -8.12 14.23
N HIS A 177 4.57 -8.55 13.88
CA HIS A 177 4.92 -8.94 12.51
C HIS A 177 4.60 -7.84 11.47
N GLY A 178 4.82 -6.57 11.85
CA GLY A 178 4.59 -5.40 11.00
C GLY A 178 3.20 -4.79 11.08
N LEU A 179 2.25 -5.42 11.79
CA LEU A 179 0.87 -4.92 11.88
C LEU A 179 0.77 -3.57 12.62
N SER A 180 1.74 -3.22 13.47
CA SER A 180 1.79 -1.90 14.13
C SER A 180 1.90 -0.74 13.12
N LEU A 181 2.44 -0.99 11.92
CA LEU A 181 2.52 -0.02 10.82
C LEU A 181 1.33 -0.07 9.87
N ASN A 182 0.37 -0.96 10.08
CA ASN A 182 -0.82 -1.00 9.23
C ASN A 182 -1.76 0.15 9.63
N VAL A 183 -1.47 1.33 9.10
CA VAL A 183 -2.15 2.59 9.41
C VAL A 183 -2.81 3.13 8.14
N LEU A 184 -4.08 3.46 8.23
CA LEU A 184 -4.86 4.05 7.15
C LEU A 184 -5.08 5.54 7.43
N ALA A 185 -4.44 6.41 6.67
CA ALA A 185 -4.76 7.84 6.67
C ALA A 185 -6.13 8.06 6.02
N THR A 186 -7.02 8.76 6.72
CA THR A 186 -8.38 9.10 6.24
C THR A 186 -8.51 10.57 5.85
N ALA A 187 -7.62 11.41 6.36
CA ALA A 187 -7.45 12.82 6.01
C ALA A 187 -6.05 13.27 6.46
N PRO A 188 -5.57 14.45 6.08
CA PRO A 188 -4.32 14.99 6.58
C PRO A 188 -4.26 14.94 8.12
N ARG A 189 -3.25 14.24 8.65
CA ARG A 189 -3.04 14.03 10.11
C ARG A 189 -4.18 13.29 10.83
N GLU A 190 -5.08 12.66 10.11
CA GLU A 190 -6.11 11.78 10.65
C GLU A 190 -5.89 10.36 10.16
N ALA A 191 -5.77 9.42 11.07
CA ALA A 191 -5.49 8.04 10.72
C ALA A 191 -6.22 7.02 11.61
N ILE A 192 -6.50 5.86 11.04
CA ILE A 192 -6.98 4.68 11.73
C ILE A 192 -5.82 3.72 11.86
N ALA A 193 -5.51 3.29 13.09
CA ALA A 193 -4.46 2.33 13.39
C ALA A 193 -5.02 1.17 14.22
N ILE A 194 -4.36 0.02 14.14
CA ILE A 194 -4.69 -1.16 14.94
C ILE A 194 -4.37 -0.88 16.40
N ASN A 195 -5.32 -1.20 17.27
CA ASN A 195 -5.14 -1.04 18.71
C ASN A 195 -4.12 -2.05 19.27
N GLY A 196 -3.49 -1.70 20.41
CA GLY A 196 -2.55 -2.59 21.11
C GLY A 196 -1.07 -2.19 20.96
N PHE A 197 -0.77 -1.12 20.23
CA PHE A 197 0.59 -0.61 19.99
C PHE A 197 0.75 0.81 20.57
N PRO A 198 0.92 0.95 21.91
CA PRO A 198 0.86 2.25 22.58
C PRO A 198 2.00 3.19 22.18
N GLU A 199 3.22 2.68 21.95
CA GLU A 199 4.36 3.50 21.55
C GLU A 199 4.16 4.04 20.11
N THR A 200 3.72 3.18 19.19
CA THR A 200 3.36 3.59 17.82
C THR A 200 2.22 4.62 17.83
N HIS A 201 1.18 4.41 18.64
CA HIS A 201 0.08 5.38 18.76
C HIS A 201 0.53 6.72 19.33
N GLN A 202 1.43 6.72 20.34
CA GLN A 202 1.97 7.94 20.90
C GLN A 202 2.83 8.69 19.87
N LEU A 203 3.65 7.96 19.11
CA LEU A 203 4.49 8.51 18.05
C LEU A 203 3.63 9.18 16.96
N ILE A 204 2.61 8.50 16.45
CA ILE A 204 1.69 9.05 15.44
C ILE A 204 0.99 10.31 15.98
N LYS A 205 0.49 10.27 17.22
CA LYS A 205 -0.18 11.43 17.84
C LYS A 205 0.74 12.63 18.05
N SER A 206 2.00 12.40 18.33
CA SER A 206 2.96 13.49 18.50
C SER A 206 3.28 14.19 17.18
N GLY A 207 3.23 13.44 16.06
CA GLY A 207 3.62 13.93 14.73
C GLY A 207 5.04 14.50 14.67
N SER A 208 5.86 14.22 15.69
CA SER A 208 7.20 14.79 15.81
C SER A 208 8.23 13.74 15.43
N PRO A 209 8.99 13.95 14.33
CA PRO A 209 10.06 13.04 13.96
C PRO A 209 11.13 13.01 15.06
N ILE A 210 11.68 11.81 15.30
CA ILE A 210 12.85 11.68 16.17
C ILE A 210 14.07 12.18 15.37
N PRO A 211 14.82 13.17 15.87
CA PRO A 211 15.98 13.69 15.14
C PRO A 211 16.97 12.58 14.78
N TYR A 212 17.49 12.61 13.58
CA TYR A 212 18.61 11.78 13.19
C TYR A 212 19.82 12.15 14.06
N SER A 213 20.31 11.21 14.87
CA SER A 213 21.54 11.36 15.66
C SER A 213 22.74 10.87 14.86
#